data_b40f91afcba0b4f45fcb1c0af73d0e60
#
_entry.id   b40f91afcba0b4f45fcb1c0af73d0e60
#
_cell.length_a   1.000
_cell.length_b   1.000
_cell.length_c   1.000
_cell.angle_alpha   90.00
_cell.angle_beta   90.00
_cell.angle_gamma   90.00
#
_symmetry.space_group_name_H-M   'P 1'
#
loop_
_entity.id
_entity.type
_entity.pdbx_description
1 polymer ?
#
loop_
_entity_poly.entity_id
_entity_poly.type
_entity_poly.pdbx_seq_one_letter_code
_entity_poly.pdbx_strand_id
1 'polypeptide(L)'
;VSDTLGWYHSVFDVRLEYSNEERFPYAQELISSPVSDFISSESEESIMRFSDIILLGHDWAIDEELLIGILKLRGDEEKPRIGVIGSKSKWKAFKKSAIGSGIEEGWIDSVRCPIGLEIGAETPEEIAVAVCAELLCIDRGSSLSKV
;
A
#
# COMPACT_ATOMS: atom_id res chain seq x y z
N VAL A 1 -14.85 -1.11 4.16
CA VAL A 1 -14.93 -2.15 3.10
C VAL A 1 -14.22 -3.42 3.54
N SER A 2 -12.99 -3.32 4.05
CA SER A 2 -12.25 -4.50 4.49
C SER A 2 -12.98 -5.30 5.56
N ASP A 3 -13.60 -4.63 6.54
CA ASP A 3 -14.38 -5.30 7.59
C ASP A 3 -15.56 -6.08 7.03
N THR A 4 -16.24 -5.51 6.04
CA THR A 4 -17.35 -6.18 5.35
C THR A 4 -16.92 -7.44 4.64
N LEU A 5 -15.68 -7.45 4.14
CA LEU A 5 -15.08 -8.60 3.45
C LEU A 5 -14.45 -9.62 4.42
N GLY A 6 -14.48 -9.32 5.72
CA GLY A 6 -13.86 -10.18 6.72
C GLY A 6 -12.33 -10.10 6.74
N TRP A 7 -11.76 -9.05 6.19
CA TRP A 7 -10.32 -8.83 6.19
C TRP A 7 -9.88 -8.04 7.41
N TYR A 8 -8.69 -8.35 7.90
CA TYR A 8 -8.05 -7.53 8.92
C TYR A 8 -7.34 -6.36 8.26
N HIS A 9 -7.29 -5.23 8.96
CA HIS A 9 -6.54 -4.06 8.49
C HIS A 9 -5.73 -3.46 9.63
N SER A 10 -4.61 -2.87 9.26
CA SER A 10 -3.76 -2.06 10.14
C SER A 10 -3.59 -0.70 9.50
N VAL A 11 -3.38 0.32 10.29
CA VAL A 11 -3.27 1.70 9.80
C VAL A 11 -1.97 2.31 10.29
N PHE A 12 -1.25 2.90 9.34
CA PHE A 12 -0.07 3.71 9.61
C PHE A 12 -0.30 5.14 9.14
N ASP A 13 0.02 6.10 9.99
CA ASP A 13 0.14 7.51 9.60
C ASP A 13 1.16 8.17 10.52
N VAL A 14 1.98 9.05 9.97
CA VAL A 14 2.96 9.79 10.78
C VAL A 14 2.28 10.70 11.81
N ARG A 15 1.02 11.01 11.58
CA ARG A 15 0.19 11.87 12.44
C ARG A 15 -0.73 11.03 13.30
N LEU A 16 -0.61 11.14 14.61
CA LEU A 16 -1.42 10.36 15.56
C LEU A 16 -2.93 10.57 15.37
N GLU A 17 -3.36 11.75 14.98
CA GLU A 17 -4.77 12.09 14.74
C GLU A 17 -5.40 11.29 13.61
N TYR A 18 -4.59 10.71 12.70
CA TYR A 18 -5.05 9.89 11.57
C TYR A 18 -4.77 8.39 11.76
N SER A 19 -4.14 7.99 12.86
CA SER A 19 -3.93 6.58 13.19
C SER A 19 -4.17 6.36 14.68
N ASN A 20 -5.43 6.28 15.06
CA ASN A 20 -5.83 6.10 16.44
C ASN A 20 -7.11 5.27 16.55
N GLU A 21 -7.39 4.78 17.76
CA GLU A 21 -8.50 3.87 18.03
C GLU A 21 -9.89 4.50 17.82
N GLU A 22 -10.00 5.80 18.06
CA GLU A 22 -11.26 6.53 17.84
C GLU A 22 -11.65 6.50 16.35
N ARG A 23 -10.65 6.70 15.49
CA ARG A 23 -10.84 6.75 14.03
C ARG A 23 -10.95 5.36 13.40
N PHE A 24 -10.19 4.41 13.93
CA PHE A 24 -10.12 3.03 13.42
C PHE A 24 -10.29 2.03 14.55
N PRO A 25 -11.52 1.88 15.08
CA PRO A 25 -11.74 1.03 16.26
C PRO A 25 -11.54 -0.46 16.02
N TYR A 26 -11.55 -0.90 14.76
CA TYR A 26 -11.40 -2.31 14.42
C TYR A 26 -10.03 -2.66 13.82
N ALA A 27 -9.10 -1.71 13.81
CA ALA A 27 -7.76 -1.97 13.28
C ALA A 27 -7.02 -2.99 14.15
N GLN A 28 -6.30 -3.88 13.49
CA GLN A 28 -5.45 -4.87 14.13
C GLN A 28 -4.23 -4.21 14.78
N GLU A 29 -3.65 -3.24 14.08
CA GLU A 29 -2.53 -2.44 14.55
C GLU A 29 -2.76 -0.97 14.20
N LEU A 30 -2.36 -0.10 15.09
CA LEU A 30 -2.39 1.34 14.88
C LEU A 30 -0.98 1.85 15.13
N ILE A 31 -0.34 2.34 14.07
CA ILE A 31 1.04 2.78 14.11
C ILE A 31 1.10 4.25 13.73
N SER A 32 1.72 5.06 14.60
CA SER A 32 1.98 6.46 14.32
C SER A 32 3.41 6.77 14.74
N SER A 33 4.25 7.04 13.77
CA SER A 33 5.66 7.32 13.98
C SER A 33 6.25 7.94 12.72
N PRO A 34 7.46 8.51 12.78
CA PRO A 34 8.20 8.80 11.55
C PRO A 34 8.39 7.53 10.73
N VAL A 35 8.46 7.67 9.41
CA VAL A 35 8.64 6.52 8.50
C VAL A 35 9.90 5.74 8.84
N SER A 36 11.01 6.45 9.12
CA SER A 36 12.28 5.80 9.46
C SER A 36 12.18 4.90 10.69
N ASP A 37 11.41 5.31 11.70
CA ASP A 37 11.21 4.51 12.91
C ASP A 37 10.39 3.26 12.62
N PHE A 38 9.34 3.40 11.80
CA PHE A 38 8.54 2.27 11.37
C PHE A 38 9.39 1.25 10.61
N ILE A 39 10.14 1.69 9.61
CA ILE A 39 10.99 0.81 8.79
C ILE A 39 12.06 0.15 9.66
N SER A 40 12.68 0.89 10.58
CA SER A 40 13.70 0.34 11.49
C SER A 40 13.15 -0.70 12.45
N SER A 41 11.87 -0.60 12.81
CA SER A 41 11.20 -1.55 13.71
C SER A 41 10.77 -2.82 12.99
N GLU A 42 10.75 -2.83 11.66
CA GLU A 42 10.32 -3.98 10.87
C GLU A 42 11.52 -4.78 10.37
N SER A 43 11.29 -6.04 10.09
CA SER A 43 12.26 -6.94 9.46
C SER A 43 11.65 -7.55 8.20
N GLU A 44 12.48 -8.23 7.44
CA GLU A 44 12.02 -9.04 6.29
C GLU A 44 10.92 -10.02 6.71
N GLU A 45 11.07 -10.63 7.87
CA GLU A 45 10.08 -11.57 8.40
C GLU A 45 8.81 -10.87 8.90
N SER A 46 8.95 -9.79 9.68
CA SER A 46 7.79 -9.12 10.28
C SER A 46 6.91 -8.43 9.26
N ILE A 47 7.48 -7.90 8.18
CA ILE A 47 6.71 -7.23 7.13
C ILE A 47 5.82 -8.21 6.37
N MET A 48 6.16 -9.48 6.37
CA MET A 48 5.39 -10.54 5.70
C MET A 48 4.08 -10.89 6.42
N ARG A 49 3.82 -10.31 7.60
CA ARG A 49 2.51 -10.47 8.27
C ARG A 49 1.39 -9.78 7.49
N PHE A 50 1.74 -8.85 6.62
CA PHE A 50 0.78 -8.20 5.73
C PHE A 50 0.74 -8.91 4.39
N SER A 51 -0.45 -9.21 3.90
CA SER A 51 -0.62 -9.71 2.52
C SER A 51 -0.50 -8.58 1.50
N ASP A 52 -0.98 -7.41 1.89
CA ASP A 52 -1.04 -6.22 1.03
C ASP A 52 -0.73 -4.97 1.83
N ILE A 53 0.01 -4.06 1.23
CA ILE A 53 0.27 -2.73 1.78
C ILE A 53 -0.16 -1.72 0.73
N ILE A 54 -1.06 -0.83 1.13
CA ILE A 54 -1.62 0.19 0.24
C ILE A 54 -1.15 1.56 0.70
N LEU A 55 -0.46 2.27 -0.19
CA LEU A 55 0.01 3.62 0.05
C LEU A 55 -1.00 4.60 -0.51
N LEU A 56 -1.65 5.34 0.36
CA LEU A 56 -2.74 6.25 0.00
C LEU A 56 -2.62 7.60 0.68
N GLY A 57 -1.41 7.96 1.07
CA GLY A 57 -1.14 9.23 1.74
C GLY A 57 -1.32 10.43 0.81
N HIS A 58 -1.57 11.58 1.41
CA HIS A 58 -1.67 12.84 0.69
C HIS A 58 -0.30 13.49 0.45
N ASP A 59 0.74 13.01 1.11
CA ASP A 59 2.10 13.54 1.01
C ASP A 59 2.96 12.57 0.20
N TRP A 60 3.36 12.99 -0.99
CA TRP A 60 4.18 12.16 -1.88
C TRP A 60 5.51 11.76 -1.26
N ALA A 61 6.13 12.65 -0.48
CA ALA A 61 7.43 12.35 0.13
C ALA A 61 7.33 11.22 1.13
N ILE A 62 6.27 11.18 1.91
CA ILE A 62 6.01 10.11 2.88
C ILE A 62 5.73 8.80 2.19
N ASP A 63 4.86 8.80 1.18
CA ASP A 63 4.55 7.59 0.41
C ASP A 63 5.79 7.05 -0.31
N GLU A 64 6.62 7.93 -0.85
CA GLU A 64 7.87 7.53 -1.52
C GLU A 64 8.85 6.89 -0.54
N GLU A 65 9.03 7.49 0.63
CA GLU A 65 9.91 6.96 1.68
C GLU A 65 9.43 5.59 2.16
N LEU A 66 8.11 5.44 2.35
CA LEU A 66 7.51 4.15 2.71
C LEU A 66 7.73 3.12 1.61
N LEU A 67 7.47 3.47 0.37
CA LEU A 67 7.64 2.56 -0.76
C LEU A 67 9.07 2.01 -0.83
N ILE A 68 10.05 2.90 -0.80
CA ILE A 68 11.46 2.53 -0.87
C ILE A 68 11.85 1.64 0.31
N GLY A 69 11.45 2.02 1.53
CA GLY A 69 11.76 1.24 2.72
C GLY A 69 11.13 -0.15 2.71
N ILE A 70 9.88 -0.25 2.29
CA ILE A 70 9.17 -1.53 2.21
C ILE A 70 9.75 -2.42 1.13
N LEU A 71 10.10 -1.87 -0.04
CA LEU A 71 10.73 -2.63 -1.11
C LEU A 71 12.09 -3.20 -0.69
N LYS A 72 12.87 -2.44 0.07
CA LYS A 72 14.15 -2.93 0.61
C LYS A 72 13.96 -4.05 1.62
N LEU A 73 12.91 -3.98 2.45
CA LEU A 73 12.58 -5.04 3.41
C LEU A 73 12.08 -6.31 2.72
N ARG A 74 11.17 -6.14 1.76
CA ARG A 74 10.54 -7.25 1.06
C ARG A 74 11.49 -7.96 0.09
N GLY A 75 12.33 -7.21 -0.60
CA GLY A 75 13.19 -7.77 -1.64
C GLY A 75 12.37 -8.29 -2.82
N ASP A 76 12.72 -9.47 -3.30
CA ASP A 76 12.07 -10.13 -4.44
C ASP A 76 10.88 -11.03 -4.04
N GLU A 77 10.51 -11.03 -2.77
CA GLU A 77 9.37 -11.80 -2.30
C GLU A 77 8.06 -11.27 -2.92
N GLU A 78 7.09 -12.16 -3.11
CA GLU A 78 5.80 -11.79 -3.69
C GLU A 78 4.91 -11.02 -2.72
N LYS A 79 5.08 -11.25 -1.43
CA LYS A 79 4.26 -10.61 -0.38
C LYS A 79 5.14 -9.87 0.61
N PRO A 80 4.65 -8.77 1.16
CA PRO A 80 3.36 -8.15 0.86
C PRO A 80 3.31 -7.58 -0.57
N ARG A 81 2.15 -7.68 -1.19
CA ARG A 81 1.89 -6.98 -2.44
C ARG A 81 1.77 -5.49 -2.12
N ILE A 82 2.26 -4.64 -2.99
CA ILE A 82 2.26 -3.19 -2.77
C ILE A 82 1.41 -2.51 -3.82
N GLY A 83 0.47 -1.69 -3.36
CA GLY A 83 -0.34 -0.85 -4.22
C GLY A 83 -0.21 0.62 -3.83
N VAL A 84 -0.26 1.49 -4.81
CA VAL A 84 -0.13 2.94 -4.59
C VAL A 84 -1.31 3.64 -5.26
N ILE A 85 -2.00 4.48 -4.49
CA ILE A 85 -3.01 5.37 -5.05
C ILE A 85 -2.30 6.60 -5.61
N GLY A 86 -2.50 6.86 -6.89
CA GLY A 86 -1.88 8.01 -7.52
C GLY A 86 -1.94 7.96 -9.04
N SER A 87 -1.50 9.04 -9.65
CA SER A 87 -1.46 9.19 -11.10
C SER A 87 -0.24 8.49 -11.70
N LYS A 88 -0.24 8.39 -13.04
CA LYS A 88 0.93 7.91 -13.78
C LYS A 88 2.14 8.81 -13.55
N SER A 89 1.93 10.10 -13.36
CA SER A 89 3.01 11.05 -13.07
C SER A 89 3.65 10.78 -11.71
N LYS A 90 2.83 10.51 -10.70
CA LYS A 90 3.31 10.11 -9.36
C LYS A 90 4.14 8.83 -9.45
N TRP A 91 3.62 7.84 -10.15
CA TRP A 91 4.32 6.56 -10.31
C TRP A 91 5.67 6.72 -11.02
N LYS A 92 5.71 7.52 -12.08
CA LYS A 92 6.96 7.79 -12.83
C LYS A 92 8.03 8.41 -11.92
N ALA A 93 7.63 9.38 -11.07
CA ALA A 93 8.52 10.00 -10.11
C ALA A 93 9.02 8.98 -9.05
N PHE A 94 8.13 8.15 -8.54
CA PHE A 94 8.45 7.13 -7.55
C PHE A 94 9.40 6.08 -8.12
N LYS A 95 9.15 5.62 -9.32
CA LYS A 95 10.01 4.65 -10.00
C LYS A 95 11.41 5.18 -10.17
N LYS A 96 11.54 6.44 -10.60
CA LYS A 96 12.84 7.09 -10.76
C LYS A 96 13.60 7.18 -9.43
N SER A 97 12.94 7.59 -8.37
CA SER A 97 13.53 7.65 -7.03
C SER A 97 13.96 6.30 -6.52
N ALA A 98 13.14 5.28 -6.71
CA ALA A 98 13.44 3.92 -6.27
C ALA A 98 14.67 3.36 -6.99
N ILE A 99 14.77 3.55 -8.29
CA ILE A 99 15.96 3.16 -9.08
C ILE A 99 17.17 3.90 -8.56
N GLY A 100 17.06 5.21 -8.34
CA GLY A 100 18.14 6.02 -7.78
C GLY A 100 18.58 5.59 -6.38
N SER A 101 17.74 4.91 -5.65
CA SER A 101 18.04 4.35 -4.32
C SER A 101 18.60 2.94 -4.37
N GLY A 102 18.87 2.41 -5.56
CA GLY A 102 19.50 1.09 -5.74
C GLY A 102 18.53 -0.08 -5.71
N ILE A 103 17.22 0.16 -5.86
CA ILE A 103 16.23 -0.92 -5.88
C ILE A 103 16.19 -1.53 -7.28
N GLU A 104 16.18 -2.86 -7.36
CA GLU A 104 16.07 -3.58 -8.62
C GLU A 104 14.75 -3.29 -9.32
N GLU A 105 14.82 -3.12 -10.64
CA GLU A 105 13.65 -2.74 -11.44
C GLU A 105 12.53 -3.78 -11.37
N GLY A 106 12.87 -5.07 -11.30
CA GLY A 106 11.88 -6.13 -11.15
C GLY A 106 11.04 -6.01 -9.88
N TRP A 107 11.64 -5.55 -8.78
CA TRP A 107 10.89 -5.32 -7.54
C TRP A 107 9.94 -4.14 -7.68
N ILE A 108 10.38 -3.09 -8.35
CA ILE A 108 9.57 -1.89 -8.60
C ILE A 108 8.38 -2.22 -9.50
N ASP A 109 8.61 -3.01 -10.54
CA ASP A 109 7.57 -3.38 -11.51
C ASP A 109 6.47 -4.26 -10.91
N SER A 110 6.71 -4.88 -9.76
CA SER A 110 5.69 -5.63 -9.03
C SER A 110 4.67 -4.74 -8.33
N VAL A 111 4.99 -3.46 -8.14
CA VAL A 111 4.09 -2.49 -7.48
C VAL A 111 2.96 -2.10 -8.43
N ARG A 112 1.75 -2.08 -7.90
CA ARG A 112 0.56 -1.68 -8.66
C ARG A 112 0.28 -0.21 -8.45
N CYS A 113 0.40 0.60 -9.49
CA CYS A 113 0.07 2.02 -9.46
C CYS A 113 -0.44 2.47 -10.83
N PRO A 114 -1.63 3.07 -10.90
CA PRO A 114 -2.57 3.25 -9.79
C PRO A 114 -3.23 1.93 -9.38
N ILE A 115 -3.39 1.73 -8.08
CA ILE A 115 -4.16 0.60 -7.56
C ILE A 115 -5.64 0.93 -7.60
N GLY A 116 -6.47 -0.06 -7.90
CA GLY A 116 -7.92 0.07 -8.00
C GLY A 116 -8.42 -0.17 -9.42
N LEU A 117 -9.53 -0.90 -9.55
CA LEU A 117 -10.15 -1.13 -10.85
C LEU A 117 -10.72 0.17 -11.41
N GLU A 118 -10.71 0.30 -12.74
CA GLU A 118 -11.27 1.46 -13.44
C GLU A 118 -12.79 1.37 -13.48
N ILE A 119 -13.43 1.81 -12.41
CA ILE A 119 -14.91 1.81 -12.28
C ILE A 119 -15.49 3.23 -12.29
N GLY A 120 -14.67 4.24 -12.58
CA GLY A 120 -15.09 5.64 -12.51
C GLY A 120 -15.22 6.15 -11.08
N ALA A 121 -14.46 5.60 -10.13
CA ALA A 121 -14.53 5.99 -8.73
C ALA A 121 -14.14 7.46 -8.53
N GLU A 122 -14.96 8.20 -7.80
CA GLU A 122 -14.74 9.62 -7.53
C GLU A 122 -14.62 9.92 -6.03
N THR A 123 -15.38 9.21 -5.19
CA THR A 123 -15.36 9.42 -3.75
C THR A 123 -14.34 8.51 -3.07
N PRO A 124 -13.87 8.86 -1.85
CA PRO A 124 -12.98 7.98 -1.10
C PRO A 124 -13.56 6.57 -0.89
N GLU A 125 -14.86 6.47 -0.65
CA GLU A 125 -15.55 5.19 -0.46
C GLU A 125 -15.54 4.37 -1.75
N GLU A 126 -15.77 5.00 -2.89
CA GLU A 126 -15.72 4.34 -4.20
C GLU A 126 -14.30 3.91 -4.55
N ILE A 127 -13.32 4.72 -4.22
CA ILE A 127 -11.90 4.36 -4.40
C ILE A 127 -11.56 3.13 -3.55
N ALA A 128 -12.02 3.08 -2.32
CA ALA A 128 -11.83 1.93 -1.45
C ALA A 128 -12.44 0.65 -2.04
N VAL A 129 -13.64 0.76 -2.61
CA VAL A 129 -14.29 -0.36 -3.30
C VAL A 129 -13.45 -0.82 -4.50
N ALA A 130 -12.95 0.11 -5.32
CA ALA A 130 -12.13 -0.20 -6.47
C ALA A 130 -10.84 -0.93 -6.08
N VAL A 131 -10.18 -0.49 -5.02
CA VAL A 131 -8.95 -1.11 -4.51
C VAL A 131 -9.24 -2.52 -3.99
N CYS A 132 -10.24 -2.67 -3.15
CA CYS A 132 -10.60 -3.98 -2.59
C CYS A 132 -11.04 -4.96 -3.69
N ALA A 133 -11.74 -4.46 -4.71
CA ALA A 133 -12.13 -5.29 -5.85
C ALA A 133 -10.92 -5.81 -6.63
N GLU A 134 -9.91 -4.98 -6.85
CA GLU A 134 -8.67 -5.43 -7.51
C GLU A 134 -7.96 -6.49 -6.68
N LEU A 135 -7.81 -6.28 -5.37
CA LEU A 135 -7.18 -7.26 -4.47
C LEU A 135 -7.93 -8.58 -4.47
N LEU A 136 -9.25 -8.52 -4.47
CA LEU A 136 -10.10 -9.72 -4.52
C LEU A 136 -9.91 -10.48 -5.84
N CYS A 137 -9.84 -9.76 -6.97
CA CYS A 137 -9.56 -10.36 -8.27
C CYS A 137 -8.21 -11.10 -8.28
N ILE A 138 -7.19 -10.49 -7.70
CA ILE A 138 -5.86 -11.12 -7.61
C ILE A 138 -5.93 -12.40 -6.78
N ASP A 139 -6.57 -12.34 -5.60
CA ASP A 139 -6.68 -13.49 -4.70
C ASP A 139 -7.45 -14.66 -5.33
N ARG A 140 -8.43 -14.35 -6.16
CA ARG A 140 -9.26 -15.35 -6.84
C ARG A 140 -8.71 -15.79 -8.19
N GLY A 141 -7.62 -15.18 -8.65
CA GLY A 141 -7.05 -15.45 -9.97
C GLY A 141 -7.98 -15.08 -11.12
N SER A 142 -8.90 -14.12 -10.88
CA SER A 142 -9.87 -13.69 -11.89
C SER A 142 -9.27 -12.73 -12.89
N SER A 143 -9.82 -12.73 -14.11
CA SER A 143 -9.39 -11.80 -15.15
C SER A 143 -9.95 -10.40 -14.89
N LEU A 144 -9.09 -9.39 -14.91
CA LEU A 144 -9.49 -7.99 -14.77
C LEU A 144 -10.20 -7.46 -16.02
N SER A 145 -10.07 -8.14 -17.16
CA SER A 145 -10.66 -7.70 -18.43
C SER A 145 -12.17 -7.78 -18.48
N LYS A 146 -12.80 -8.44 -17.51
CA LYS A 146 -14.25 -8.59 -17.43
C LYS A 146 -14.92 -7.53 -16.57
N VAL A 147 -14.17 -6.63 -16.04
CA VAL A 147 -14.65 -5.61 -15.10
C VAL A 147 -14.82 -4.24 -15.74
#